data_d5097b9fefa3629b616acbdb4c1c1e7c
#
_entry.id   d5097b9fefa3629b616acbdb4c1c1e7c
#
_cell.length_a   1.000
_cell.length_b   1.000
_cell.length_c   1.000
_cell.angle_alpha   90.00
_cell.angle_beta   90.00
_cell.angle_gamma   90.00
#
_symmetry.space_group_name_H-M   'P 1'
#
loop_
_entity.id
_entity.type
_entity.pdbx_description
1 polymer ?
#
loop_
_entity_poly.entity_id
_entity_poly.type
_entity_poly.pdbx_seq_one_letter_code
_entity_poly.pdbx_strand_id
1 'polypeptide(L)'
;LLMKTKCLLPLLLLLLFNVIGGAAQNAKTDKPKRTVMLGQIVKDSFTGVRLKAHVTLMRQDSTVVDTITCKGWHGNYFASFDVEAKPAKYIVKAECEGYASNCQDYEIKRVARNRGFKMPDLNLKKLAQSDIYKEVDLDGVVVTGTKVKFTYRGDTLVYNASAFNVPDGSMLDALVRQ
;
A
#
# COMPACT_ATOMS: atom_id res chain seq x y z
N LEU A 1 -21.59 -63.26 46.94
CA LEU A 1 -21.92 -61.89 46.38
C LEU A 1 -20.73 -61.18 45.70
N LEU A 2 -19.70 -61.95 45.25
CA LEU A 2 -18.46 -61.38 44.78
C LEU A 2 -18.11 -61.73 43.32
N MET A 3 -19.04 -62.18 42.49
CA MET A 3 -18.82 -62.63 41.13
C MET A 3 -19.45 -61.78 39.98
N LYS A 4 -20.13 -60.69 40.28
CA LYS A 4 -20.86 -59.90 39.31
C LYS A 4 -20.10 -58.60 38.87
N THR A 5 -19.04 -58.23 39.56
CA THR A 5 -18.30 -56.99 39.26
C THR A 5 -17.16 -57.16 38.23
N LYS A 6 -16.71 -58.39 37.96
CA LYS A 6 -15.56 -58.63 37.03
C LYS A 6 -15.94 -58.53 35.53
N CYS A 7 -17.23 -58.61 35.18
CA CYS A 7 -17.67 -58.46 33.76
C CYS A 7 -18.06 -57.03 33.37
N LEU A 8 -18.26 -56.13 34.33
CA LEU A 8 -18.71 -54.78 34.02
C LEU A 8 -17.54 -53.86 33.60
N LEU A 9 -16.34 -54.13 34.14
CA LEU A 9 -15.15 -53.33 33.87
C LEU A 9 -14.66 -53.42 32.41
N PRO A 10 -14.56 -54.61 31.79
CA PRO A 10 -14.17 -54.71 30.38
C PRO A 10 -15.24 -54.16 29.42
N LEU A 11 -16.56 -54.26 29.78
CA LEU A 11 -17.65 -53.70 28.99
C LEU A 11 -17.61 -52.16 29.02
N LEU A 12 -17.31 -51.54 30.15
CA LEU A 12 -17.15 -50.09 30.29
C LEU A 12 -15.93 -49.59 29.51
N LEU A 13 -14.81 -50.35 29.52
CA LEU A 13 -13.61 -50.02 28.79
C LEU A 13 -13.83 -50.09 27.25
N LEU A 14 -14.66 -51.04 26.81
CA LEU A 14 -15.01 -51.19 25.38
C LEU A 14 -15.90 -50.04 24.86
N LEU A 15 -16.79 -49.51 25.74
CA LEU A 15 -17.61 -48.35 25.42
C LEU A 15 -16.80 -47.04 25.35
N LEU A 16 -15.74 -46.89 26.14
CA LEU A 16 -14.86 -45.71 26.09
C LEU A 16 -14.00 -45.69 24.84
N PHE A 17 -13.65 -46.84 24.24
CA PHE A 17 -12.89 -46.90 23.01
C PHE A 17 -13.67 -46.51 21.76
N ASN A 18 -15.01 -46.56 21.79
CA ASN A 18 -15.83 -46.18 20.62
C ASN A 18 -16.11 -44.67 20.55
N VAL A 19 -15.79 -43.88 21.58
CA VAL A 19 -15.98 -42.39 21.53
C VAL A 19 -14.81 -41.67 20.95
N ILE A 20 -13.61 -42.30 20.85
CA ILE A 20 -12.38 -41.65 20.30
C ILE A 20 -12.24 -41.88 18.80
N GLY A 21 -13.03 -42.78 18.18
CA GLY A 21 -12.92 -43.12 16.76
C GLY A 21 -13.73 -42.23 15.77
N GLY A 22 -14.51 -41.24 16.29
CA GLY A 22 -15.48 -40.50 15.47
C GLY A 22 -15.02 -39.14 14.91
N ALA A 23 -13.82 -38.65 15.22
CA ALA A 23 -13.38 -37.31 14.84
C ALA A 23 -12.31 -37.24 13.74
N ALA A 24 -12.01 -38.33 13.06
CA ALA A 24 -10.91 -38.38 12.08
C ALA A 24 -11.39 -38.66 10.64
N GLN A 25 -12.59 -38.26 10.24
CA GLN A 25 -13.02 -38.42 8.86
C GLN A 25 -13.72 -37.18 8.36
N ASN A 26 -12.96 -36.15 8.02
CA ASN A 26 -13.23 -35.22 6.91
C ASN A 26 -12.08 -34.24 6.73
N ALA A 27 -10.84 -34.69 6.81
CA ALA A 27 -9.78 -34.03 6.08
C ALA A 27 -10.06 -34.28 4.60
N LYS A 28 -10.85 -33.41 3.96
CA LYS A 28 -10.78 -33.27 2.51
C LYS A 28 -9.31 -33.07 2.20
N THR A 29 -8.71 -34.08 1.59
CA THR A 29 -7.38 -33.98 0.97
C THR A 29 -7.56 -32.96 -0.14
N ASP A 30 -7.40 -31.67 0.18
CA ASP A 30 -7.35 -30.61 -0.83
C ASP A 30 -6.14 -30.97 -1.70
N LYS A 31 -6.43 -31.51 -2.87
CA LYS A 31 -5.41 -31.69 -3.91
C LYS A 31 -4.68 -30.35 -4.01
N PRO A 32 -3.34 -30.33 -4.06
CA PRO A 32 -2.59 -29.07 -4.11
C PRO A 32 -3.13 -28.25 -5.29
N LYS A 33 -3.78 -27.15 -4.98
CA LYS A 33 -4.34 -26.25 -5.98
C LYS A 33 -3.18 -25.70 -6.79
N ARG A 34 -3.25 -25.84 -8.10
CA ARG A 34 -2.23 -25.29 -9.00
C ARG A 34 -2.18 -23.78 -8.78
N THR A 35 -0.99 -23.24 -8.55
CA THR A 35 -0.74 -21.80 -8.46
C THR A 35 -0.11 -21.27 -9.74
N VAL A 36 -0.26 -19.97 -9.97
CA VAL A 36 0.40 -19.19 -11.01
C VAL A 36 0.99 -17.94 -10.39
N MET A 37 2.15 -17.52 -10.88
CA MET A 37 2.84 -16.34 -10.40
C MET A 37 2.35 -15.09 -11.14
N LEU A 38 1.98 -14.04 -10.41
CA LEU A 38 1.71 -12.71 -10.94
C LEU A 38 2.91 -11.79 -10.66
N GLY A 39 3.55 -11.29 -11.71
CA GLY A 39 4.68 -10.37 -11.58
C GLY A 39 4.27 -8.92 -11.77
N GLN A 40 4.65 -8.03 -10.85
CA GLN A 40 4.39 -6.59 -10.89
C GLN A 40 5.69 -5.81 -10.85
N ILE A 41 5.80 -4.78 -11.69
CA ILE A 41 6.88 -3.80 -11.67
C ILE A 41 6.28 -2.44 -11.35
N VAL A 42 6.88 -1.74 -10.38
CA VAL A 42 6.50 -0.38 -10.01
C VAL A 42 7.59 0.58 -10.45
N LYS A 43 7.21 1.68 -11.09
CA LYS A 43 8.12 2.68 -11.67
C LYS A 43 7.74 4.10 -11.25
N ASP A 44 8.71 4.96 -11.21
CA ASP A 44 8.49 6.40 -11.21
C ASP A 44 7.91 6.84 -12.56
N SER A 45 6.81 7.62 -12.53
CA SER A 45 6.09 8.03 -13.74
C SER A 45 6.88 8.98 -14.64
N PHE A 46 7.86 9.68 -14.11
CA PHE A 46 8.66 10.66 -14.83
C PHE A 46 9.99 10.07 -15.31
N THR A 47 10.73 9.45 -14.40
CA THR A 47 12.08 8.92 -14.69
C THR A 47 12.07 7.51 -15.25
N GLY A 48 10.98 6.76 -15.10
CA GLY A 48 10.88 5.34 -15.46
C GLY A 48 11.72 4.40 -14.59
N VAL A 49 12.37 4.92 -13.55
CA VAL A 49 13.18 4.12 -12.62
C VAL A 49 12.30 3.21 -11.81
N ARG A 50 12.72 1.96 -11.60
CA ARG A 50 12.00 0.99 -10.78
C ARG A 50 12.11 1.34 -9.30
N LEU A 51 10.99 1.28 -8.60
CA LEU A 51 10.88 1.67 -7.20
C LEU A 51 10.81 0.45 -6.27
N LYS A 52 11.41 0.60 -5.08
CA LYS A 52 11.22 -0.34 -3.98
C LYS A 52 9.90 0.02 -3.28
N ALA A 53 8.79 -0.47 -3.83
CA ALA A 53 7.45 -0.18 -3.34
C ALA A 53 6.85 -1.36 -2.56
N HIS A 54 5.91 -1.08 -1.68
CA HIS A 54 5.00 -2.05 -1.12
C HIS A 54 3.84 -2.27 -2.09
N VAL A 55 3.63 -3.50 -2.52
CA VAL A 55 2.57 -3.86 -3.45
C VAL A 55 1.60 -4.79 -2.76
N THR A 56 0.34 -4.40 -2.72
CA THR A 56 -0.76 -5.17 -2.14
C THR A 56 -1.65 -5.69 -3.24
N LEU A 57 -1.84 -7.01 -3.28
CA LEU A 57 -2.78 -7.68 -4.16
C LEU A 57 -4.09 -7.89 -3.43
N MET A 58 -5.19 -7.41 -4.00
CA MET A 58 -6.54 -7.52 -3.44
C MET A 58 -7.48 -8.17 -4.44
N ARG A 59 -8.55 -8.77 -3.95
CA ARG A 59 -9.70 -9.16 -4.76
C ARG A 59 -10.60 -7.95 -5.01
N GLN A 60 -11.62 -8.11 -5.88
CA GLN A 60 -12.61 -7.06 -6.15
C GLN A 60 -13.44 -6.65 -4.92
N ASP A 61 -13.58 -7.54 -3.94
CA ASP A 61 -14.24 -7.30 -2.66
C ASP A 61 -13.34 -6.57 -1.63
N SER A 62 -12.19 -6.05 -2.07
CA SER A 62 -11.15 -5.41 -1.24
C SER A 62 -10.48 -6.35 -0.24
N THR A 63 -10.72 -7.65 -0.31
CA THR A 63 -10.01 -8.63 0.52
C THR A 63 -8.56 -8.70 0.09
N VAL A 64 -7.63 -8.45 1.01
CA VAL A 64 -6.19 -8.57 0.76
C VAL A 64 -5.83 -10.04 0.57
N VAL A 65 -5.20 -10.34 -0.56
CA VAL A 65 -4.68 -11.67 -0.88
C VAL A 65 -3.27 -11.81 -0.32
N ASP A 66 -2.42 -10.82 -0.62
CA ASP A 66 -1.04 -10.78 -0.15
C ASP A 66 -0.45 -9.37 -0.28
N THR A 67 0.59 -9.08 0.51
CA THR A 67 1.33 -7.80 0.46
C THR A 67 2.82 -8.07 0.43
N ILE A 68 3.49 -7.58 -0.60
CA ILE A 68 4.91 -7.85 -0.84
C ILE A 68 5.65 -6.54 -1.10
N THR A 69 6.82 -6.38 -0.46
CA THR A 69 7.76 -5.33 -0.85
C THR A 69 8.53 -5.78 -2.09
N CYS A 70 8.60 -4.93 -3.11
CA CYS A 70 9.38 -5.20 -4.31
C CYS A 70 10.81 -5.57 -3.95
N LYS A 71 11.20 -6.80 -4.27
CA LYS A 71 12.59 -7.28 -4.08
C LYS A 71 13.38 -6.97 -5.34
N GLY A 72 14.58 -6.46 -5.15
CA GLY A 72 15.48 -6.11 -6.25
C GLY A 72 16.73 -6.96 -6.22
N TRP A 73 17.16 -7.42 -7.39
CA TRP A 73 18.50 -7.88 -7.64
C TRP A 73 19.12 -6.89 -8.61
N HIS A 74 20.27 -6.31 -8.25
CA HIS A 74 20.93 -5.25 -9.04
C HIS A 74 19.99 -4.09 -9.44
N GLY A 75 19.12 -3.61 -8.51
CA GLY A 75 18.21 -2.49 -8.75
C GLY A 75 16.96 -2.83 -9.58
N ASN A 76 16.76 -4.09 -9.96
CA ASN A 76 15.58 -4.53 -10.70
C ASN A 76 14.43 -4.92 -9.74
N TYR A 77 13.82 -3.94 -9.10
CA TYR A 77 12.73 -4.18 -8.16
C TYR A 77 11.49 -4.75 -8.84
N PHE A 78 10.96 -5.85 -8.29
CA PHE A 78 9.70 -6.46 -8.71
C PHE A 78 8.98 -7.12 -7.52
N ALA A 79 7.66 -7.23 -7.60
CA ALA A 79 6.83 -8.02 -6.71
C ALA A 79 6.31 -9.25 -7.45
N SER A 80 6.22 -10.40 -6.77
CA SER A 80 5.64 -11.61 -7.33
C SER A 80 4.69 -12.24 -6.34
N PHE A 81 3.45 -12.52 -6.78
CA PHE A 81 2.39 -13.12 -5.99
C PHE A 81 2.04 -14.49 -6.53
N ASP A 82 1.88 -15.47 -5.65
CA ASP A 82 1.37 -16.78 -6.00
C ASP A 82 -0.14 -16.83 -5.77
N VAL A 83 -0.90 -16.97 -6.85
CA VAL A 83 -2.36 -17.02 -6.80
C VAL A 83 -2.88 -18.33 -7.40
N GLU A 84 -4.11 -18.69 -7.04
CA GLU A 84 -4.76 -19.86 -7.57
C GLU A 84 -4.91 -19.79 -9.11
N ALA A 85 -4.58 -20.89 -9.81
CA ALA A 85 -4.59 -20.96 -11.26
C ALA A 85 -6.02 -21.04 -11.81
N LYS A 86 -6.77 -19.94 -11.66
CA LYS A 86 -8.16 -19.81 -12.19
C LYS A 86 -8.37 -18.38 -12.74
N PRO A 87 -9.33 -18.21 -13.66
CA PRO A 87 -9.76 -16.87 -14.06
C PRO A 87 -10.24 -16.09 -12.84
N ALA A 88 -9.69 -14.89 -12.64
CA ALA A 88 -10.04 -14.04 -11.51
C ALA A 88 -9.66 -12.58 -11.80
N LYS A 89 -10.31 -11.66 -11.11
CA LYS A 89 -10.00 -10.23 -11.15
C LYS A 89 -9.36 -9.82 -9.85
N TYR A 90 -8.33 -9.02 -9.96
CA TYR A 90 -7.53 -8.49 -8.85
C TYR A 90 -7.38 -6.99 -8.96
N ILE A 91 -7.20 -6.35 -7.83
CA ILE A 91 -6.80 -4.95 -7.71
C ILE A 91 -5.38 -4.95 -7.13
N VAL A 92 -4.47 -4.27 -7.80
CA VAL A 92 -3.08 -4.14 -7.35
C VAL A 92 -2.87 -2.71 -6.91
N LYS A 93 -2.52 -2.51 -5.64
CA LYS A 93 -2.19 -1.21 -5.05
C LYS A 93 -0.69 -1.15 -4.80
N ALA A 94 -0.03 -0.09 -5.22
CA ALA A 94 1.37 0.16 -4.89
C ALA A 94 1.52 1.43 -4.07
N GLU A 95 2.39 1.35 -3.06
CA GLU A 95 2.73 2.42 -2.14
C GLU A 95 4.25 2.53 -2.00
N CYS A 96 4.77 3.74 -2.11
CA CYS A 96 6.19 4.02 -1.94
C CYS A 96 6.35 5.37 -1.24
N GLU A 97 7.29 5.45 -0.33
CA GLU A 97 7.57 6.69 0.41
C GLU A 97 7.93 7.84 -0.56
N GLY A 98 7.31 8.99 -0.36
CA GLY A 98 7.47 10.16 -1.23
C GLY A 98 6.72 10.09 -2.57
N TYR A 99 5.84 9.11 -2.76
CA TYR A 99 5.03 8.94 -3.96
C TYR A 99 3.55 8.83 -3.63
N ALA A 100 2.71 9.32 -4.52
CA ALA A 100 1.27 9.09 -4.44
C ALA A 100 0.97 7.60 -4.72
N SER A 101 0.14 6.97 -3.89
CA SER A 101 -0.31 5.60 -4.11
C SER A 101 -1.10 5.50 -5.41
N ASN A 102 -1.00 4.35 -6.09
CA ASN A 102 -1.75 4.09 -7.31
C ASN A 102 -2.32 2.67 -7.26
N CYS A 103 -3.51 2.51 -7.86
CA CYS A 103 -4.20 1.23 -7.97
C CYS A 103 -4.45 0.91 -9.44
N GLN A 104 -4.42 -0.38 -9.76
CA GLN A 104 -4.68 -0.88 -11.11
C GLN A 104 -5.45 -2.19 -11.05
N ASP A 105 -6.48 -2.30 -11.90
CA ASP A 105 -7.22 -3.54 -12.06
C ASP A 105 -6.48 -4.50 -12.99
N TYR A 106 -6.49 -5.77 -12.64
CA TYR A 106 -5.90 -6.82 -13.44
C TYR A 106 -6.82 -8.04 -13.52
N GLU A 107 -7.03 -8.56 -14.72
CA GLU A 107 -7.89 -9.73 -14.96
C GLU A 107 -7.10 -10.88 -15.58
N ILE A 108 -7.14 -12.03 -14.93
CA ILE A 108 -6.70 -13.30 -15.50
C ILE A 108 -7.89 -13.91 -16.26
N LYS A 109 -7.93 -13.74 -17.59
CA LYS A 109 -9.00 -14.27 -18.43
C LYS A 109 -8.88 -15.78 -18.65
N ARG A 110 -7.67 -16.28 -18.85
CA ARG A 110 -7.39 -17.69 -19.15
C ARG A 110 -6.02 -18.10 -18.62
N VAL A 111 -5.97 -19.18 -17.89
CA VAL A 111 -4.72 -19.68 -17.30
C VAL A 111 -3.99 -20.67 -18.20
N ALA A 112 -4.72 -21.58 -18.90
CA ALA A 112 -4.15 -22.63 -19.74
C ALA A 112 -2.94 -23.34 -19.07
N ARG A 113 -1.79 -23.44 -19.76
CA ARG A 113 -0.55 -24.01 -19.23
C ARG A 113 0.43 -22.99 -18.67
N ASN A 114 0.05 -21.71 -18.64
CA ASN A 114 0.93 -20.65 -18.14
C ASN A 114 1.27 -20.85 -16.67
N ARG A 115 2.54 -20.59 -16.31
CA ARG A 115 3.03 -20.64 -14.93
C ARG A 115 3.10 -19.27 -14.29
N GLY A 116 3.05 -18.21 -15.09
CA GLY A 116 3.11 -16.83 -14.62
C GLY A 116 2.53 -15.84 -15.63
N PHE A 117 2.12 -14.71 -15.10
CA PHE A 117 1.62 -13.57 -15.85
C PHE A 117 2.36 -12.32 -15.40
N LYS A 118 2.79 -11.52 -16.34
CA LYS A 118 3.32 -10.19 -16.08
C LYS A 118 2.15 -9.21 -16.14
N MET A 119 1.92 -8.50 -15.04
CA MET A 119 0.98 -7.39 -14.99
C MET A 119 1.57 -6.16 -15.68
N PRO A 120 0.75 -5.23 -16.21
CA PRO A 120 1.22 -3.96 -16.74
C PRO A 120 2.00 -3.18 -15.67
N ASP A 121 3.06 -2.45 -16.09
CA ASP A 121 3.87 -1.68 -15.16
C ASP A 121 3.02 -0.61 -14.46
N LEU A 122 3.16 -0.48 -13.14
CA LEU A 122 2.41 0.48 -12.34
C LEU A 122 3.28 1.71 -12.08
N ASN A 123 2.80 2.88 -12.52
CA ASN A 123 3.56 4.11 -12.44
C ASN A 123 3.09 4.95 -11.24
N LEU A 124 4.02 5.36 -10.37
CA LEU A 124 3.76 6.23 -9.23
C LEU A 124 4.24 7.65 -9.54
N LYS A 125 3.44 8.64 -9.15
CA LYS A 125 3.82 10.05 -9.23
C LYS A 125 4.53 10.46 -7.95
N LYS A 126 5.68 11.11 -8.07
CA LYS A 126 6.37 11.69 -6.92
C LYS A 126 5.52 12.81 -6.34
N LEU A 127 5.32 12.81 -5.03
CA LEU A 127 4.64 13.90 -4.33
C LEU A 127 5.49 15.16 -4.39
N ALA A 128 4.86 16.32 -4.63
CA ALA A 128 5.55 17.59 -4.48
C ALA A 128 5.90 17.79 -3.00
N GLN A 129 7.04 18.45 -2.73
CA GLN A 129 7.50 18.66 -1.36
C GLN A 129 6.47 19.42 -0.51
N SER A 130 5.66 20.28 -1.13
CA SER A 130 4.51 20.96 -0.52
C SER A 130 3.40 20.00 -0.04
N ASP A 131 3.23 18.85 -0.71
CA ASP A 131 2.16 17.90 -0.39
C ASP A 131 2.57 16.95 0.74
N ILE A 132 3.87 16.75 0.94
CA ILE A 132 4.41 15.94 2.05
C ILE A 132 4.24 16.65 3.41
N TYR A 133 4.25 17.98 3.41
CA TYR A 133 4.11 18.80 4.64
C TYR A 133 2.67 19.24 4.94
N LYS A 134 1.67 18.76 4.19
CA LYS A 134 0.29 19.25 4.29
C LYS A 134 -0.51 18.72 5.47
N GLU A 135 0.03 17.80 6.23
CA GLU A 135 -0.67 17.15 7.35
C GLU A 135 0.12 17.13 8.66
N VAL A 136 0.78 18.24 8.97
CA VAL A 136 1.14 18.48 10.37
C VAL A 136 0.30 19.68 10.81
N ASP A 137 -0.87 19.39 11.35
CA ASP A 137 -1.65 20.35 12.12
C ASP A 137 -0.86 20.68 13.39
N LEU A 138 0.07 21.62 13.23
CA LEU A 138 0.81 22.18 14.34
C LEU A 138 -0.10 23.24 14.97
N ASP A 139 -0.85 22.80 15.95
CA ASP A 139 -1.60 23.64 16.86
C ASP A 139 -0.66 24.76 17.37
N GLY A 140 -0.81 25.98 16.84
CA GLY A 140 -0.21 27.18 17.38
C GLY A 140 1.06 27.75 16.74
N VAL A 141 1.51 27.29 15.57
CA VAL A 141 2.57 28.02 14.83
C VAL A 141 1.95 29.10 13.97
N VAL A 142 1.92 30.31 14.48
CA VAL A 142 1.67 31.51 13.67
C VAL A 142 2.87 31.71 12.75
N VAL A 143 2.77 31.21 11.52
CA VAL A 143 3.73 31.56 10.47
C VAL A 143 3.44 33.01 10.08
N THR A 144 4.21 33.95 10.64
CA THR A 144 4.27 35.32 10.13
C THR A 144 4.86 35.26 8.73
N GLY A 145 3.99 35.14 7.72
CA GLY A 145 4.43 35.17 6.35
C GLY A 145 5.20 36.45 6.08
N THR A 146 6.39 36.35 5.53
CA THR A 146 7.20 37.51 5.11
C THR A 146 6.37 38.26 4.05
N LYS A 147 5.91 39.46 4.38
CA LYS A 147 5.16 40.27 3.41
C LYS A 147 6.04 40.56 2.21
N VAL A 148 5.54 40.26 0.99
CA VAL A 148 6.26 40.55 -0.25
C VAL A 148 6.46 42.06 -0.35
N LYS A 149 7.72 42.50 -0.42
CA LYS A 149 8.10 43.93 -0.43
C LYS A 149 7.77 44.61 -1.73
N PHE A 150 7.86 43.89 -2.85
CA PHE A 150 7.59 44.46 -4.19
C PHE A 150 7.04 43.37 -5.12
N THR A 151 6.20 43.79 -6.07
CA THR A 151 5.64 42.96 -7.12
C THR A 151 5.73 43.66 -8.46
N TYR A 152 5.78 42.91 -9.56
CA TYR A 152 5.71 43.46 -10.91
C TYR A 152 4.27 43.41 -11.40
N ARG A 153 3.79 44.51 -11.94
CA ARG A 153 2.50 44.56 -12.63
C ARG A 153 2.77 45.10 -14.07
N GLY A 154 2.94 44.18 -14.99
CA GLY A 154 3.46 44.51 -16.32
C GLY A 154 4.89 45.03 -16.23
N ASP A 155 5.13 46.24 -16.71
CA ASP A 155 6.44 46.91 -16.70
C ASP A 155 6.67 47.79 -15.46
N THR A 156 5.70 47.79 -14.55
CA THR A 156 5.71 48.65 -13.36
C THR A 156 6.09 47.86 -12.09
N LEU A 157 7.06 48.37 -11.34
CA LEU A 157 7.44 47.85 -10.03
C LEU A 157 6.53 48.49 -8.95
N VAL A 158 5.76 47.67 -8.25
CA VAL A 158 4.86 48.11 -7.17
C VAL A 158 5.45 47.73 -5.83
N TYR A 159 5.72 48.73 -4.99
CA TYR A 159 6.18 48.55 -3.62
C TYR A 159 5.00 48.42 -2.67
N ASN A 160 5.08 47.42 -1.79
CA ASN A 160 4.10 47.24 -0.71
C ASN A 160 4.58 47.97 0.56
N ALA A 161 4.11 49.18 0.79
CA ALA A 161 4.50 50.02 1.91
C ALA A 161 4.33 49.32 3.28
N SER A 162 3.30 48.46 3.43
CA SER A 162 3.05 47.75 4.69
C SER A 162 4.07 46.62 4.98
N ALA A 163 4.93 46.32 4.03
CA ALA A 163 6.00 45.33 4.20
C ALA A 163 7.33 45.92 4.66
N PHE A 164 7.39 47.26 4.77
CA PHE A 164 8.55 47.99 5.26
C PHE A 164 8.26 48.55 6.65
N ASN A 165 9.24 48.50 7.51
CA ASN A 165 9.14 49.09 8.86
C ASN A 165 9.60 50.56 8.84
N VAL A 166 8.75 51.41 8.26
CA VAL A 166 9.01 52.83 8.09
C VAL A 166 8.19 53.59 9.14
N PRO A 167 8.77 54.54 9.89
CA PRO A 167 8.02 55.35 10.86
C PRO A 167 6.90 56.13 10.19
N ASP A 168 5.82 56.36 10.95
CA ASP A 168 4.69 57.16 10.48
C ASP A 168 5.13 58.57 10.09
N GLY A 169 4.68 59.07 8.92
CA GLY A 169 5.06 60.40 8.40
C GLY A 169 6.34 60.42 7.59
N SER A 170 6.99 59.27 7.35
CA SER A 170 8.20 59.20 6.53
C SER A 170 7.88 59.54 5.06
N MET A 171 8.81 60.25 4.42
CA MET A 171 8.70 60.58 3.01
C MET A 171 8.97 59.37 2.11
N LEU A 172 8.52 59.39 0.89
CA LEU A 172 8.61 58.32 -0.08
C LEU A 172 10.06 57.89 -0.34
N ASP A 173 11.03 58.81 -0.30
CA ASP A 173 12.45 58.54 -0.52
C ASP A 173 13.05 57.62 0.60
N ALA A 174 12.53 57.69 1.80
CA ALA A 174 12.92 56.80 2.91
C ALA A 174 12.50 55.34 2.64
N LEU A 175 11.37 55.15 1.96
CA LEU A 175 10.88 53.83 1.56
C LEU A 175 11.73 53.21 0.43
N VAL A 176 12.21 54.02 -0.48
CA VAL A 176 12.97 53.55 -1.68
C VAL A 176 14.42 53.23 -1.30
N ARG A 177 14.98 53.78 -0.22
CA ARG A 177 16.35 53.52 0.24
C ARG A 177 16.52 52.31 1.16
N GLN A 178 15.42 51.65 1.55
CA GLN A 178 15.45 50.40 2.35
C GLN A 178 15.35 49.16 1.48
#